data_90ffd72fe0dfa947fbec9cebc002fa17
#
_entry.id   90ffd72fe0dfa947fbec9cebc002fa17
#
_cell.length_a   1.000
_cell.length_b   1.000
_cell.length_c   1.000
_cell.angle_alpha   90.00
_cell.angle_beta   90.00
_cell.angle_gamma   90.00
#
_symmetry.space_group_name_H-M   'P 1'
#
loop_
_entity.id
_entity.type
_entity.pdbx_description
1 polymer ?
#
loop_
_entity_poly.entity_id
_entity_poly.type
_entity_poly.pdbx_seq_one_letter_code
_entity_poly.pdbx_strand_id
1 'polypeptide(L)'
;MKLDYLDPFNSSYLYKLDKEFLLLTKLFEKNKYPRVSMLNGEKGIGKSTLIIHTLAYLLDSKNYNKRNYQILDSSLNQNLQLYNLIYIQNSLDNRFNIDNCRELKKKLEKSNINNKPRIILIDDAELMNLNTVNALLKITEEPLTYNYFI
;
A
#
# COMPACT_ATOMS: atom_id res chain seq x y z
N MET A 1 5.53 14.42 -19.92
CA MET A 1 4.21 13.79 -19.96
C MET A 1 4.29 12.56 -19.09
N LYS A 2 3.80 12.60 -17.84
CA LYS A 2 3.64 11.39 -17.02
C LYS A 2 2.59 10.54 -17.73
N LEU A 3 2.92 9.31 -18.02
CA LEU A 3 1.99 8.37 -18.63
C LEU A 3 1.00 7.94 -17.53
N ASP A 4 -0.16 8.56 -17.46
CA ASP A 4 -1.18 8.35 -16.41
C ASP A 4 -1.60 6.88 -16.27
N TYR A 5 -1.42 6.06 -17.30
CA TYR A 5 -1.70 4.63 -17.25
C TYR A 5 -0.65 3.81 -16.47
N LEU A 6 0.49 4.40 -16.11
CA LEU A 6 1.49 3.77 -15.25
C LEU A 6 1.25 4.05 -13.76
N ASP A 7 0.32 4.95 -13.45
CA ASP A 7 -0.09 5.19 -12.07
C ASP A 7 -0.93 4.01 -11.58
N PRO A 8 -0.51 3.29 -10.53
CA PRO A 8 -1.26 2.16 -10.00
C PRO A 8 -2.67 2.53 -9.54
N PHE A 9 -2.94 3.80 -9.22
CA PHE A 9 -4.26 4.30 -8.85
C PHE A 9 -5.22 4.45 -10.03
N ASN A 10 -4.71 4.52 -11.25
CA ASN A 10 -5.53 4.62 -12.47
C ASN A 10 -5.85 3.25 -13.08
N SER A 11 -5.34 2.17 -12.50
CA SER A 11 -5.60 0.82 -12.98
C SER A 11 -6.94 0.32 -12.44
N SER A 12 -7.95 0.22 -13.29
CA SER A 12 -9.26 -0.34 -12.93
C SER A 12 -9.28 -1.88 -12.94
N TYR A 13 -8.31 -2.53 -13.58
CA TYR A 13 -8.21 -3.99 -13.67
C TYR A 13 -6.88 -4.50 -13.13
N LEU A 14 -6.93 -5.63 -12.43
CA LEU A 14 -5.74 -6.36 -12.02
C LEU A 14 -5.49 -7.51 -13.01
N TYR A 15 -4.32 -7.53 -13.63
CA TYR A 15 -3.96 -8.53 -14.64
C TYR A 15 -2.96 -9.55 -14.10
N LYS A 16 -3.26 -10.85 -14.29
CA LYS A 16 -2.35 -11.99 -14.04
C LYS A 16 -1.77 -12.10 -12.62
N LEU A 17 -2.40 -11.43 -11.63
CA LEU A 17 -2.02 -11.49 -10.22
C LEU A 17 -3.16 -12.04 -9.34
N ASP A 18 -3.99 -12.91 -9.93
CA ASP A 18 -5.19 -13.47 -9.30
C ASP A 18 -4.85 -14.29 -8.07
N LYS A 19 -3.80 -15.11 -8.16
CA LYS A 19 -3.35 -15.98 -7.05
C LYS A 19 -2.84 -15.16 -5.87
N GLU A 20 -2.05 -14.15 -6.16
CA GLU A 20 -1.50 -13.22 -5.18
C GLU A 20 -2.61 -12.41 -4.51
N PHE A 21 -3.57 -11.91 -5.29
CA PHE A 21 -4.73 -11.20 -4.78
C PHE A 21 -5.57 -12.07 -3.83
N LEU A 22 -5.87 -13.31 -4.23
CA LEU A 22 -6.63 -14.25 -3.40
C LEU A 22 -5.86 -14.62 -2.12
N LEU A 23 -4.54 -14.77 -2.21
CA LEU A 23 -3.70 -15.01 -1.04
C LEU A 23 -3.73 -13.83 -0.06
N LEU A 24 -3.50 -12.62 -0.55
CA LEU A 24 -3.45 -11.42 0.29
C LEU A 24 -4.80 -11.15 0.95
N THR A 25 -5.88 -11.17 0.18
CA THR A 25 -7.24 -10.96 0.72
C THR A 25 -7.58 -11.99 1.79
N LYS A 26 -7.27 -13.26 1.58
CA LYS A 26 -7.48 -14.33 2.57
C LYS A 26 -6.65 -14.12 3.85
N LEU A 27 -5.41 -13.67 3.72
CA LEU A 27 -4.56 -13.38 4.89
C LEU A 27 -5.11 -12.22 5.71
N PHE A 28 -5.56 -11.15 5.07
CA PHE A 28 -6.20 -10.02 5.75
C PHE A 28 -7.54 -10.41 6.40
N GLU A 29 -8.42 -11.10 5.69
CA GLU A 29 -9.72 -11.57 6.21
C GLU A 29 -9.57 -12.46 7.44
N LYS A 30 -8.50 -13.25 7.50
CA LYS A 30 -8.17 -14.11 8.64
C LYS A 30 -7.34 -13.43 9.74
N ASN A 31 -7.02 -12.15 9.61
CA ASN A 31 -6.11 -11.42 10.51
C ASN A 31 -4.72 -12.09 10.65
N LYS A 32 -4.23 -12.74 9.58
CA LYS A 32 -2.95 -13.44 9.52
C LYS A 32 -1.91 -12.73 8.65
N TYR A 33 -2.24 -11.56 8.09
CA TYR A 33 -1.28 -10.79 7.32
C TYR A 33 -0.21 -10.23 8.27
N PRO A 34 1.10 -10.37 7.95
CA PRO A 34 2.18 -9.85 8.79
C PRO A 34 2.14 -8.33 8.84
N ARG A 35 2.55 -7.74 9.97
CA ARG A 35 2.57 -6.27 10.15
C ARG A 35 3.61 -5.60 9.25
N VAL A 36 4.67 -6.31 8.93
CA VAL A 36 5.71 -5.88 8.00
C VAL A 36 5.90 -6.97 6.97
N SER A 37 5.83 -6.62 5.71
CA SER A 37 6.02 -7.55 4.59
C SER A 37 6.74 -6.88 3.44
N MET A 38 7.37 -7.66 2.60
CA MET A 38 8.02 -7.18 1.39
C MET A 38 7.51 -7.98 0.19
N LEU A 39 7.02 -7.28 -0.83
CA LEU A 39 6.67 -7.85 -2.11
C LEU A 39 7.89 -7.75 -3.05
N ASN A 40 8.48 -8.89 -3.35
CA ASN A 40 9.59 -8.97 -4.29
C ASN A 40 9.09 -9.38 -5.68
N GLY A 41 9.67 -8.82 -6.73
CA GLY A 41 9.34 -9.11 -8.12
C GLY A 41 9.86 -8.03 -9.06
N GLU A 42 9.84 -8.31 -10.34
CA GLU A 42 10.31 -7.39 -11.38
C GLU A 42 9.61 -6.04 -11.33
N LYS A 43 10.33 -4.98 -11.72
CA LYS A 43 9.76 -3.64 -11.82
C LYS A 43 8.66 -3.61 -12.89
N GLY A 44 7.54 -2.98 -12.55
CA GLY A 44 6.40 -2.86 -13.47
C GLY A 44 5.44 -4.06 -13.50
N ILE A 45 5.69 -5.15 -12.75
CA ILE A 45 4.79 -6.33 -12.72
C ILE A 45 3.42 -6.07 -12.06
N GLY A 46 3.23 -4.90 -11.45
CA GLY A 46 1.95 -4.53 -10.83
C GLY A 46 1.88 -4.76 -9.32
N LYS A 47 3.01 -4.78 -8.59
CA LYS A 47 3.02 -4.96 -7.13
C LYS A 47 2.16 -3.94 -6.40
N SER A 48 2.33 -2.65 -6.72
CA SER A 48 1.56 -1.56 -6.10
C SER A 48 0.08 -1.63 -6.50
N THR A 49 -0.22 -1.96 -7.76
CA THR A 49 -1.59 -2.20 -8.24
C THR A 49 -2.26 -3.34 -7.47
N LEU A 50 -1.54 -4.44 -7.23
CA LEU A 50 -2.03 -5.58 -6.45
C LEU A 50 -2.48 -5.14 -5.04
N ILE A 51 -1.67 -4.32 -4.35
CA ILE A 51 -2.01 -3.84 -3.00
C ILE A 51 -3.22 -2.90 -3.05
N ILE A 52 -3.29 -2.01 -4.03
CA ILE A 52 -4.43 -1.10 -4.21
C ILE A 52 -5.73 -1.89 -4.44
N HIS A 53 -5.70 -2.89 -5.33
CA HIS A 53 -6.85 -3.76 -5.58
C HIS A 53 -7.24 -4.58 -4.34
N THR A 54 -6.26 -5.08 -3.60
CA THR A 54 -6.50 -5.80 -2.34
C THR A 54 -7.22 -4.90 -1.33
N LEU A 55 -6.74 -3.67 -1.15
CA LEU A 55 -7.37 -2.69 -0.27
C LEU A 55 -8.77 -2.29 -0.73
N ALA A 56 -8.93 -2.00 -2.03
CA ALA A 56 -10.21 -1.68 -2.61
C ALA A 56 -11.27 -2.74 -2.27
N TYR A 57 -10.92 -4.00 -2.45
CA TYR A 57 -11.79 -5.12 -2.09
C TYR A 57 -12.09 -5.20 -0.59
N LEU A 58 -11.07 -5.06 0.26
CA LEU A 58 -11.23 -5.19 1.73
C LEU A 58 -12.03 -4.05 2.35
N LEU A 59 -11.91 -2.85 1.80
CA LEU A 59 -12.55 -1.65 2.35
C LEU A 59 -13.96 -1.43 1.77
N ASP A 60 -14.17 -1.77 0.51
CA ASP A 60 -15.45 -1.61 -0.18
C ASP A 60 -15.69 -2.72 -1.21
N SER A 61 -16.03 -3.90 -0.71
CA SER A 61 -16.30 -5.07 -1.55
C SER A 61 -17.51 -4.90 -2.50
N LYS A 62 -18.40 -3.92 -2.24
CA LYS A 62 -19.57 -3.66 -3.08
C LYS A 62 -19.18 -3.00 -4.40
N ASN A 63 -18.13 -2.17 -4.38
CA ASN A 63 -17.60 -1.47 -5.53
C ASN A 63 -16.38 -2.19 -6.15
N TYR A 64 -16.22 -3.49 -5.83
CA TYR A 64 -15.17 -4.34 -6.38
C TYR A 64 -15.76 -5.60 -7.00
N ASN A 65 -15.52 -5.81 -8.31
CA ASN A 65 -15.89 -7.05 -8.98
C ASN A 65 -14.78 -8.10 -8.84
N LYS A 66 -14.97 -9.03 -7.89
CA LYS A 66 -13.99 -10.09 -7.60
C LYS A 66 -13.84 -11.11 -8.75
N ARG A 67 -14.82 -11.27 -9.61
CA ARG A 67 -14.75 -12.22 -10.75
C ARG A 67 -13.80 -11.75 -11.83
N ASN A 68 -13.80 -10.44 -12.07
CA ASN A 68 -13.01 -9.80 -13.12
C ASN A 68 -11.82 -9.03 -12.55
N TYR A 69 -11.63 -9.05 -11.23
CA TYR A 69 -10.59 -8.27 -10.52
C TYR A 69 -10.62 -6.79 -10.92
N GLN A 70 -11.82 -6.20 -10.83
CA GLN A 70 -12.09 -4.84 -11.31
C GLN A 70 -12.60 -3.92 -10.21
N ILE A 71 -12.04 -2.73 -10.12
CA ILE A 71 -12.57 -1.60 -9.34
C ILE A 71 -13.67 -0.94 -10.17
N LEU A 72 -14.90 -0.91 -9.64
CA LEU A 72 -16.08 -0.38 -10.36
C LEU A 72 -16.23 1.14 -10.21
N ASP A 73 -15.74 1.70 -9.12
CA ASP A 73 -15.84 3.14 -8.83
C ASP A 73 -14.43 3.74 -8.63
N SER A 74 -14.04 4.63 -9.53
CA SER A 74 -12.74 5.33 -9.47
C SER A 74 -12.62 6.29 -8.27
N SER A 75 -13.74 6.73 -7.68
CA SER A 75 -13.71 7.54 -6.44
C SER A 75 -13.15 6.77 -5.26
N LEU A 76 -13.19 5.44 -5.31
CA LEU A 76 -12.62 4.57 -4.29
C LEU A 76 -11.13 4.83 -4.10
N ASN A 77 -10.39 5.05 -5.18
CA ASN A 77 -8.95 5.29 -5.13
C ASN A 77 -8.61 6.59 -4.36
N GLN A 78 -9.43 7.62 -4.48
CA GLN A 78 -9.29 8.86 -3.71
C GLN A 78 -9.60 8.62 -2.22
N ASN A 79 -10.63 7.84 -1.92
CA ASN A 79 -11.00 7.48 -0.55
C ASN A 79 -9.94 6.61 0.13
N LEU A 80 -9.30 5.69 -0.59
CA LEU A 80 -8.19 4.89 -0.07
C LEU A 80 -7.02 5.77 0.40
N GLN A 81 -6.61 6.75 -0.40
CA GLN A 81 -5.53 7.67 -0.06
C GLN A 81 -5.88 8.56 1.15
N LEU A 82 -7.15 8.93 1.31
CA LEU A 82 -7.56 9.82 2.39
C LEU A 82 -7.54 9.14 3.77
N TYR A 83 -7.88 7.86 3.84
CA TYR A 83 -8.20 7.25 5.14
C TYR A 83 -7.31 6.09 5.55
N ASN A 84 -6.91 5.23 4.62
CA ASN A 84 -6.31 3.95 4.99
C ASN A 84 -5.01 3.60 4.27
N LEU A 85 -4.59 4.40 3.30
CA LEU A 85 -3.35 4.17 2.54
C LEU A 85 -2.42 5.37 2.64
N ILE A 86 -1.22 5.14 3.15
CA ILE A 86 -0.09 6.06 3.01
C ILE A 86 0.81 5.48 1.93
N TYR A 87 0.81 6.12 0.76
CA TYR A 87 1.63 5.69 -0.37
C TYR A 87 2.92 6.54 -0.44
N ILE A 88 4.04 5.87 -0.37
CA ILE A 88 5.37 6.46 -0.44
C ILE A 88 6.04 5.93 -1.70
N GLN A 89 6.16 6.79 -2.69
CA GLN A 89 6.85 6.48 -3.94
C GLN A 89 8.26 7.08 -3.89
N ASN A 90 9.27 6.22 -4.00
CA ASN A 90 10.64 6.65 -4.18
C ASN A 90 10.94 6.84 -5.67
N SER A 91 11.75 7.84 -5.99
CA SER A 91 12.33 8.06 -7.31
C SER A 91 13.73 8.61 -7.17
N LEU A 92 14.49 8.64 -8.27
CA LEU A 92 15.83 9.21 -8.27
C LEU A 92 15.81 10.70 -7.91
N ASP A 93 14.75 11.41 -8.32
CA ASP A 93 14.59 12.86 -8.10
C ASP A 93 13.92 13.19 -6.76
N ASN A 94 13.17 12.25 -6.19
CA ASN A 94 12.45 12.45 -4.93
C ASN A 94 12.55 11.19 -4.04
N ARG A 95 13.62 11.15 -3.25
CA ARG A 95 13.88 10.03 -2.33
C ARG A 95 13.25 10.29 -0.97
N PHE A 96 12.56 9.31 -0.47
CA PHE A 96 12.11 9.29 0.92
C PHE A 96 13.31 9.38 1.85
N ASN A 97 13.28 10.30 2.81
CA ASN A 97 14.41 10.63 3.68
C ASN A 97 14.04 10.56 5.17
N ILE A 98 15.01 10.84 6.05
CA ILE A 98 14.82 10.77 7.51
C ILE A 98 13.73 11.74 8.00
N ASP A 99 13.58 12.92 7.43
CA ASP A 99 12.55 13.87 7.84
C ASP A 99 11.17 13.36 7.47
N ASN A 100 11.05 12.72 6.31
CA ASN A 100 9.83 12.02 5.93
C ASN A 100 9.50 10.86 6.90
N CYS A 101 10.50 10.12 7.40
CA CYS A 101 10.29 9.11 8.45
C CYS A 101 9.72 9.73 9.73
N ARG A 102 10.23 10.90 10.14
CA ARG A 102 9.72 11.61 11.32
C ARG A 102 8.27 12.07 11.14
N GLU A 103 7.93 12.58 9.96
CA GLU A 103 6.55 12.97 9.62
C GLU A 103 5.62 11.74 9.58
N LEU A 104 6.09 10.64 8.98
CA LEU A 104 5.37 9.37 8.96
C LEU A 104 5.06 8.92 10.39
N LYS A 105 6.06 8.90 11.28
CA LYS A 105 5.86 8.53 12.68
C LYS A 105 4.77 9.36 13.34
N LYS A 106 4.80 10.69 13.20
CA LYS A 106 3.77 11.60 13.73
C LYS A 106 2.36 11.30 13.16
N LYS A 107 2.28 10.91 11.87
CA LYS A 107 1.00 10.50 11.25
C LYS A 107 0.48 9.19 11.82
N LEU A 108 1.37 8.25 12.10
CA LEU A 108 1.01 6.93 12.63
C LEU A 108 0.56 6.99 14.10
N GLU A 109 1.09 7.92 14.89
CA GLU A 109 0.71 8.15 16.28
C GLU A 109 -0.74 8.69 16.42
N LYS A 110 -1.28 9.29 15.36
CA LYS A 110 -2.68 9.72 15.34
C LYS A 110 -3.60 8.51 15.22
N SER A 111 -4.64 8.46 16.05
CA SER A 111 -5.63 7.39 16.04
C SER A 111 -6.28 7.21 14.66
N ASN A 112 -6.54 5.97 14.30
CA ASN A 112 -7.23 5.64 13.06
C ASN A 112 -8.72 5.97 13.21
N ILE A 113 -9.25 6.83 12.34
CA ILE A 113 -10.61 7.41 12.47
C ILE A 113 -11.70 6.35 12.38
N ASN A 114 -11.43 5.19 11.76
CA ASN A 114 -12.47 4.21 11.43
C ASN A 114 -12.18 2.78 11.94
N ASN A 115 -11.18 2.58 12.79
CA ASN A 115 -10.74 1.26 13.28
C ASN A 115 -10.43 0.22 12.17
N LYS A 116 -10.22 0.68 10.94
CA LYS A 116 -9.84 -0.17 9.80
C LYS A 116 -8.32 -0.24 9.64
N PRO A 117 -7.79 -1.26 8.97
CA PRO A 117 -6.37 -1.35 8.69
C PRO A 117 -5.85 -0.11 7.96
N ARG A 118 -4.66 0.36 8.35
CA ARG A 118 -3.90 1.38 7.64
C ARG A 118 -2.71 0.69 6.99
N ILE A 119 -2.54 0.87 5.70
CA ILE A 119 -1.39 0.35 4.96
C ILE A 119 -0.44 1.48 4.62
N ILE A 120 0.82 1.23 4.90
CA ILE A 120 1.95 2.06 4.50
C ILE A 120 2.63 1.31 3.36
N LEU A 121 2.34 1.71 2.12
CA LEU A 121 2.91 1.12 0.92
C LEU A 121 4.14 1.93 0.51
N ILE A 122 5.29 1.27 0.50
CA ILE A 122 6.58 1.87 0.15
C ILE A 122 7.04 1.26 -1.16
N ASP A 123 6.95 2.03 -2.23
CA ASP A 123 7.36 1.60 -3.57
C ASP A 123 8.81 1.99 -3.84
N ASP A 124 9.52 1.16 -4.60
CA ASP A 124 10.95 1.31 -4.92
C ASP A 124 11.80 1.53 -3.63
N ALA A 125 11.59 0.73 -2.59
CA ALA A 125 12.26 0.84 -1.30
C ALA A 125 13.81 0.72 -1.41
N GLU A 126 14.31 0.04 -2.43
CA GLU A 126 15.73 -0.10 -2.75
C GLU A 126 16.43 1.22 -3.09
N LEU A 127 15.69 2.28 -3.40
CA LEU A 127 16.24 3.62 -3.65
C LEU A 127 16.53 4.41 -2.37
N MET A 128 16.12 3.91 -1.20
CA MET A 128 16.39 4.55 0.08
C MET A 128 17.87 4.44 0.45
N ASN A 129 18.39 5.49 1.08
CA ASN A 129 19.72 5.39 1.69
C ASN A 129 19.67 4.64 3.03
N LEU A 130 20.81 4.14 3.48
CA LEU A 130 20.93 3.33 4.72
C LEU A 130 20.38 4.04 5.96
N ASN A 131 20.60 5.35 6.08
CA ASN A 131 20.13 6.12 7.25
C ASN A 131 18.60 6.19 7.28
N THR A 132 17.95 6.34 6.13
CA THR A 132 16.50 6.32 6.00
C THR A 132 15.93 4.95 6.31
N VAL A 133 16.57 3.87 5.79
CA VAL A 133 16.19 2.48 6.10
C VAL A 133 16.27 2.23 7.59
N ASN A 134 17.35 2.63 8.27
CA ASN A 134 17.51 2.45 9.71
C ASN A 134 16.45 3.26 10.53
N ALA A 135 16.09 4.44 10.05
CA ALA A 135 15.01 5.21 10.68
C ALA A 135 13.64 4.55 10.50
N LEU A 136 13.39 3.96 9.33
CA LEU A 136 12.16 3.24 9.02
C LEU A 136 12.06 1.94 9.84
N LEU A 137 13.16 1.18 9.97
CA LEU A 137 13.20 -0.04 10.79
C LEU A 137 12.72 0.22 12.22
N LYS A 138 13.16 1.32 12.85
CA LYS A 138 12.71 1.71 14.20
C LYS A 138 11.19 1.94 14.28
N ILE A 139 10.56 2.37 13.20
CA ILE A 139 9.11 2.55 13.14
C ILE A 139 8.39 1.21 12.95
N THR A 140 9.03 0.28 12.22
CA THR A 140 8.45 -1.04 11.90
C THR A 140 8.66 -2.09 12.99
N GLU A 141 9.65 -1.91 13.88
CA GLU A 141 9.91 -2.81 15.01
C GLU A 141 8.77 -2.81 16.04
N GLU A 142 8.13 -1.65 16.24
CA GLU A 142 6.97 -1.49 17.14
C GLU A 142 5.76 -0.93 16.39
N PRO A 143 5.18 -1.67 15.44
CA PRO A 143 4.07 -1.17 14.66
C PRO A 143 2.85 -1.01 15.55
N LEU A 144 2.26 0.18 15.55
CA LEU A 144 0.99 0.43 16.22
C LEU A 144 -0.09 -0.50 15.66
N THR A 145 -1.04 -0.88 16.53
CA THR A 145 -2.17 -1.73 16.18
C THR A 145 -2.88 -1.18 14.93
N TYR A 146 -3.17 -2.07 13.96
CA TYR A 146 -3.78 -1.75 12.66
C TYR A 146 -2.89 -1.11 11.58
N ASN A 147 -1.59 -0.87 11.82
CA ASN A 147 -0.67 -0.43 10.78
C ASN A 147 0.03 -1.63 10.14
N TYR A 148 0.09 -1.64 8.80
CA TYR A 148 0.76 -2.66 8.00
C TYR A 148 1.73 -1.97 7.05
N PHE A 149 2.98 -2.39 7.05
CA PHE A 149 4.03 -1.93 6.15
C PHE A 149 4.25 -2.95 5.04
N ILE A 150 4.22 -2.49 3.80
CA ILE A 150 4.42 -3.32 2.60
C ILE A 150 5.42 -2.64 1.67
#